data_f9578087473eb1f7b16abeb12e389dfe
#
_entry.id   f9578087473eb1f7b16abeb12e389dfe
#
_cell.length_a   1.000
_cell.length_b   1.000
_cell.length_c   1.000
_cell.angle_alpha   90.00
_cell.angle_beta   90.00
_cell.angle_gamma   90.00
#
_symmetry.space_group_name_H-M   'P 1'
#
loop_
_entity.id
_entity.type
_entity.pdbx_description
1 polymer ?
#
loop_
_entity_poly.entity_id
_entity_poly.type
_entity_poly.pdbx_seq_one_letter_code
_entity_poly.pdbx_strand_id
1 'polypeptide(L)'
;AYDLAVNNKQEKDKEAALGYEKAVLIPEDGKKEIKVQFNPAEYNLSRSTTYAEKKVLGLDDPFTQYIAGEAETLKITLMFDTYMPPGEKNAEESGSDVRLQTEKIAKLMELDPKKHRPPKVTFRYGSLIFSGVITELNQTFTMFLANGMPVRAKLEVTFRSMGKENTHVPLESPDRTKCRTLYEGQSLWGLAYEEYGDPEKWKEIARENHITNPLQVKPGQVLRLPAL
;
A
#
# COMPACT_ATOMS: atom_id res chain seq x y z
N ALA A 1 -0.25 45.04 11.59
CA ALA A 1 0.64 43.86 11.33
C ALA A 1 0.83 42.95 12.56
N TYR A 2 0.73 43.48 13.78
CA TYR A 2 0.93 42.69 15.02
C TYR A 2 -0.28 41.81 15.36
N ASP A 3 -1.51 42.29 15.09
CA ASP A 3 -2.74 41.57 15.46
C ASP A 3 -3.03 40.32 14.57
N LEU A 4 -2.60 40.34 13.34
CA LEU A 4 -2.78 39.18 12.42
C LEU A 4 -1.86 38.01 12.75
N ALA A 5 -0.65 38.26 13.24
CA ALA A 5 0.27 37.23 13.68
C ALA A 5 -0.21 36.58 15.00
N VAL A 6 -0.86 37.36 15.87
CA VAL A 6 -1.41 36.91 17.14
C VAL A 6 -2.66 36.04 16.91
N ASN A 7 -3.57 36.42 16.00
CA ASN A 7 -4.76 35.64 15.69
C ASN A 7 -4.40 34.29 15.01
N ASN A 8 -3.47 34.30 14.06
CA ASN A 8 -3.00 33.04 13.43
C ASN A 8 -2.28 32.11 14.41
N LYS A 9 -1.61 32.68 15.42
CA LYS A 9 -0.98 31.90 16.46
C LYS A 9 -2.01 31.34 17.44
N GLN A 10 -3.03 32.12 17.81
CA GLN A 10 -4.11 31.69 18.70
C GLN A 10 -5.03 30.62 18.04
N GLU A 11 -5.26 30.68 16.73
CA GLU A 11 -5.98 29.62 16.02
C GLU A 11 -5.17 28.33 15.93
N LYS A 12 -3.87 28.42 15.64
CA LYS A 12 -2.96 27.26 15.67
C LYS A 12 -2.83 26.65 17.06
N ASP A 13 -2.78 27.47 18.10
CA ASP A 13 -2.70 27.02 19.47
C ASP A 13 -4.05 26.42 19.96
N LYS A 14 -5.19 26.92 19.46
CA LYS A 14 -6.51 26.32 19.68
C LYS A 14 -6.69 25.00 18.92
N GLU A 15 -6.25 24.90 17.68
CA GLU A 15 -6.26 23.64 16.92
C GLU A 15 -5.34 22.60 17.57
N ALA A 16 -4.17 23.00 18.07
CA ALA A 16 -3.25 22.14 18.80
C ALA A 16 -3.83 21.71 20.18
N ALA A 17 -4.52 22.60 20.87
CA ALA A 17 -5.13 22.31 22.17
C ALA A 17 -6.36 21.37 22.08
N LEU A 18 -7.04 21.33 20.91
CA LEU A 18 -8.16 20.43 20.62
C LEU A 18 -7.69 19.09 20.01
N GLY A 19 -6.38 18.89 19.77
CA GLY A 19 -5.83 17.67 19.22
C GLY A 19 -6.21 17.39 17.75
N TYR A 20 -6.66 18.41 17.01
CA TYR A 20 -6.97 18.27 15.59
C TYR A 20 -5.69 18.20 14.74
N GLU A 21 -5.28 16.99 14.40
CA GLU A 21 -4.25 16.81 13.36
C GLU A 21 -4.86 17.02 11.98
N LYS A 22 -4.22 17.89 11.16
CA LYS A 22 -4.58 18.00 9.74
C LYS A 22 -4.03 16.83 8.96
N ALA A 23 -4.85 16.30 8.07
CA ALA A 23 -4.40 15.31 7.11
C ALA A 23 -3.34 15.89 6.18
N VAL A 24 -2.33 15.09 5.86
CA VAL A 24 -1.21 15.50 5.00
C VAL A 24 -0.91 14.46 3.95
N LEU A 25 -0.51 14.92 2.77
CA LEU A 25 0.03 14.11 1.68
C LEU A 25 1.53 14.38 1.61
N ILE A 26 2.32 13.34 1.77
CA ILE A 26 3.78 13.39 1.81
C ILE A 26 4.32 12.66 0.58
N PRO A 27 4.83 13.38 -0.43
CA PRO A 27 5.47 12.77 -1.58
C PRO A 27 6.82 12.13 -1.20
N GLU A 28 7.16 11.00 -1.82
CA GLU A 28 8.42 10.27 -1.63
C GLU A 28 9.67 11.11 -2.01
N ASP A 29 9.50 12.11 -2.88
CA ASP A 29 10.61 12.90 -3.45
C ASP A 29 11.20 13.93 -2.49
N GLY A 30 10.82 13.94 -1.22
CA GLY A 30 11.21 15.00 -0.27
C GLY A 30 10.64 16.37 -0.62
N LYS A 31 9.71 16.45 -1.57
CA LYS A 31 8.96 17.66 -1.85
C LYS A 31 8.15 18.06 -0.62
N LYS A 32 7.79 19.35 -0.57
CA LYS A 32 7.02 19.90 0.55
C LYS A 32 5.73 19.10 0.79
N GLU A 33 5.45 18.78 2.04
CA GLU A 33 4.18 18.18 2.46
C GLU A 33 2.99 19.05 1.99
N ILE A 34 1.97 18.39 1.45
CA ILE A 34 0.74 19.05 1.03
C ILE A 34 -0.28 18.85 2.15
N LYS A 35 -0.54 19.92 2.91
CA LYS A 35 -1.59 19.90 3.94
C LYS A 35 -2.94 20.05 3.27
N VAL A 36 -3.90 19.23 3.65
CA VAL A 36 -5.28 19.39 3.17
C VAL A 36 -5.93 20.59 3.87
N GLN A 37 -6.76 21.32 3.14
CA GLN A 37 -7.46 22.48 3.71
C GLN A 37 -8.52 22.03 4.73
N PHE A 38 -9.33 21.05 4.37
CA PHE A 38 -10.32 20.42 5.26
C PHE A 38 -10.01 18.93 5.39
N ASN A 39 -10.05 18.44 6.62
CA ASN A 39 -9.88 17.01 6.87
C ASN A 39 -11.00 16.22 6.20
N PRO A 40 -10.70 15.04 5.62
CA PRO A 40 -11.74 14.20 5.04
C PRO A 40 -12.74 13.78 6.13
N ALA A 41 -14.04 13.88 5.83
CA ALA A 41 -15.10 13.45 6.72
C ALA A 41 -15.14 11.92 6.87
N GLU A 42 -14.71 11.22 5.82
CA GLU A 42 -14.66 9.76 5.76
C GLU A 42 -13.50 9.31 4.88
N TYR A 43 -13.04 8.10 5.12
CA TYR A 43 -12.15 7.39 4.22
C TYR A 43 -12.64 5.94 4.08
N ASN A 44 -12.43 5.37 2.91
CA ASN A 44 -12.76 3.99 2.64
C ASN A 44 -11.47 3.21 2.35
N LEU A 45 -11.23 2.17 3.14
CA LEU A 45 -10.10 1.26 2.99
C LEU A 45 -10.64 -0.09 2.54
N SER A 46 -10.24 -0.54 1.36
CA SER A 46 -10.67 -1.81 0.79
C SER A 46 -9.49 -2.73 0.51
N ARG A 47 -9.68 -4.00 0.82
CA ARG A 47 -8.75 -5.07 0.53
C ARG A 47 -9.52 -6.24 -0.07
N SER A 48 -9.04 -6.79 -1.15
CA SER A 48 -9.62 -7.96 -1.80
C SER A 48 -8.61 -9.10 -1.90
N THR A 49 -9.15 -10.30 -2.06
CA THR A 49 -8.36 -11.53 -2.20
C THR A 49 -8.96 -12.33 -3.33
N THR A 50 -8.12 -12.77 -4.25
CA THR A 50 -8.55 -13.55 -5.41
C THR A 50 -8.44 -15.04 -5.13
N TYR A 51 -9.54 -15.75 -5.33
CA TYR A 51 -9.64 -17.21 -5.24
C TYR A 51 -9.99 -17.81 -6.60
N ALA A 52 -9.40 -18.94 -6.93
CA ALA A 52 -9.88 -19.78 -8.04
C ALA A 52 -10.88 -20.79 -7.51
N GLU A 53 -11.99 -20.92 -8.21
CA GLU A 53 -12.99 -21.94 -7.95
C GLU A 53 -12.90 -23.04 -9.02
N LYS A 54 -12.76 -24.29 -8.59
CA LYS A 54 -12.81 -25.46 -9.48
C LYS A 54 -14.05 -26.27 -9.16
N LYS A 55 -15.00 -26.27 -10.06
CA LYS A 55 -16.18 -27.14 -9.97
C LYS A 55 -15.78 -28.56 -10.32
N VAL A 56 -16.07 -29.50 -9.44
CA VAL A 56 -15.83 -30.93 -9.64
C VAL A 56 -17.19 -31.61 -9.67
N LEU A 57 -17.43 -32.41 -10.71
CA LEU A 57 -18.68 -33.18 -10.85
C LEU A 57 -18.85 -34.15 -9.65
N GLY A 58 -20.00 -34.02 -8.97
CA GLY A 58 -20.32 -34.85 -7.82
C GLY A 58 -19.97 -34.26 -6.45
N LEU A 59 -19.49 -33.02 -6.41
CA LEU A 59 -19.36 -32.24 -5.17
C LEU A 59 -20.38 -31.10 -5.18
N ASP A 60 -21.06 -30.93 -4.05
CA ASP A 60 -22.08 -29.87 -3.88
C ASP A 60 -21.42 -28.47 -3.82
N ASP A 61 -20.21 -28.37 -3.25
CA ASP A 61 -19.44 -27.14 -3.15
C ASP A 61 -18.20 -27.14 -4.07
N PRO A 62 -17.87 -26.01 -4.71
CA PRO A 62 -16.66 -25.89 -5.52
C PRO A 62 -15.41 -25.92 -4.64
N PHE A 63 -14.35 -26.52 -5.12
CA PHE A 63 -13.03 -26.44 -4.48
C PHE A 63 -12.45 -25.06 -4.70
N THR A 64 -12.25 -24.31 -3.60
CA THR A 64 -11.73 -22.93 -3.62
C THR A 64 -10.23 -22.93 -3.30
N GLN A 65 -9.42 -22.41 -4.19
CA GLN A 65 -7.98 -22.26 -4.02
C GLN A 65 -7.58 -20.80 -3.95
N TYR A 66 -6.83 -20.40 -2.92
CA TYR A 66 -6.23 -19.07 -2.82
C TYR A 66 -5.22 -18.85 -3.96
N ILE A 67 -5.34 -17.73 -4.66
CA ILE A 67 -4.39 -17.33 -5.72
C ILE A 67 -3.46 -16.23 -5.20
N ALA A 68 -4.01 -15.08 -4.82
CA ALA A 68 -3.23 -13.93 -4.40
C ALA A 68 -4.09 -12.94 -3.59
N GLY A 69 -3.43 -12.16 -2.74
CA GLY A 69 -4.01 -10.94 -2.19
C GLY A 69 -3.85 -9.80 -3.19
N GLU A 70 -4.87 -8.97 -3.31
CA GLU A 70 -4.80 -7.75 -4.09
C GLU A 70 -4.23 -6.59 -3.26
N ALA A 71 -3.69 -5.59 -3.96
CA ALA A 71 -3.19 -4.39 -3.32
C ALA A 71 -4.34 -3.64 -2.62
N GLU A 72 -4.09 -3.22 -1.39
CA GLU A 72 -5.04 -2.43 -0.61
C GLU A 72 -5.29 -1.07 -1.28
N THR A 73 -6.54 -0.63 -1.26
CA THR A 73 -6.98 0.62 -1.89
C THR A 73 -7.58 1.54 -0.85
N LEU A 74 -7.13 2.80 -0.81
CA LEU A 74 -7.67 3.86 0.03
C LEU A 74 -8.37 4.89 -0.86
N LYS A 75 -9.66 5.16 -0.58
CA LYS A 75 -10.43 6.24 -1.20
C LYS A 75 -10.72 7.32 -0.18
N ILE A 76 -10.42 8.57 -0.54
CA ILE A 76 -10.69 9.75 0.29
C ILE A 76 -11.32 10.85 -0.55
N THR A 77 -12.11 11.70 0.11
CA THR A 77 -12.67 12.90 -0.48
C THR A 77 -12.04 14.12 0.19
N LEU A 78 -11.41 14.99 -0.61
CA LEU A 78 -10.80 16.23 -0.15
C LEU A 78 -11.62 17.41 -0.67
N MET A 79 -11.79 18.43 0.16
CA MET A 79 -12.44 19.69 -0.23
C MET A 79 -11.45 20.83 -0.19
N PHE A 80 -11.58 21.72 -1.17
CA PHE A 80 -10.84 22.98 -1.28
C PHE A 80 -11.81 24.12 -1.52
N ASP A 81 -11.67 25.20 -0.79
CA ASP A 81 -12.50 26.39 -0.89
C ASP A 81 -11.63 27.64 -0.76
N THR A 82 -11.60 28.45 -1.79
CA THR A 82 -10.90 29.73 -1.82
C THR A 82 -11.88 30.91 -1.83
N TYR A 83 -13.19 30.62 -1.70
CA TYR A 83 -14.21 31.66 -1.60
C TYR A 83 -14.22 32.29 -0.22
N MET A 84 -14.12 33.61 -0.17
CA MET A 84 -14.36 34.39 1.04
C MET A 84 -15.56 35.31 0.85
N PRO A 85 -16.48 35.37 1.85
CA PRO A 85 -17.59 36.31 1.80
C PRO A 85 -17.12 37.74 1.74
N PRO A 86 -17.86 38.66 1.08
CA PRO A 86 -17.55 40.10 1.06
C PRO A 86 -17.51 40.65 2.49
N GLY A 87 -16.39 41.25 2.88
CA GLY A 87 -16.21 41.91 4.18
C GLY A 87 -15.20 41.28 5.14
N GLU A 88 -14.67 40.09 4.86
CA GLU A 88 -13.56 39.51 5.64
C GLU A 88 -12.21 40.01 5.11
N LYS A 89 -11.35 40.50 6.05
CA LYS A 89 -10.13 41.26 5.72
C LYS A 89 -8.89 40.42 5.37
N ASN A 90 -8.99 39.12 5.16
CA ASN A 90 -7.84 38.28 4.79
C ASN A 90 -7.78 38.06 3.27
N ALA A 91 -7.68 39.17 2.55
CA ALA A 91 -7.91 39.26 1.11
C ALA A 91 -6.77 38.72 0.21
N GLU A 92 -5.66 38.16 0.74
CA GLU A 92 -4.56 37.73 -0.11
C GLU A 92 -4.85 36.40 -0.82
N GLU A 93 -5.81 35.58 -0.33
CA GLU A 93 -6.26 34.32 -0.97
C GLU A 93 -7.75 34.37 -1.37
N SER A 94 -8.46 35.46 -1.07
CA SER A 94 -9.89 35.60 -1.36
C SER A 94 -10.14 35.61 -2.84
N GLY A 95 -10.89 34.62 -3.33
CA GLY A 95 -11.24 34.50 -4.74
C GLY A 95 -10.10 34.08 -5.64
N SER A 96 -9.04 33.45 -5.09
CA SER A 96 -8.02 32.83 -5.90
C SER A 96 -8.55 31.58 -6.59
N ASP A 97 -7.97 31.24 -7.75
CA ASP A 97 -8.34 30.04 -8.49
C ASP A 97 -8.02 28.78 -7.68
N VAL A 98 -9.05 28.02 -7.32
CA VAL A 98 -8.91 26.77 -6.54
C VAL A 98 -8.07 25.73 -7.28
N ARG A 99 -7.95 25.84 -8.62
CA ARG A 99 -7.10 24.95 -9.43
C ARG A 99 -5.64 24.99 -9.01
N LEU A 100 -5.14 26.14 -8.50
CA LEU A 100 -3.78 26.23 -7.97
C LEU A 100 -3.52 25.28 -6.80
N GLN A 101 -4.55 24.94 -6.03
CA GLN A 101 -4.45 23.98 -4.94
C GLN A 101 -4.63 22.54 -5.45
N THR A 102 -5.61 22.30 -6.34
CA THR A 102 -5.89 20.96 -6.86
C THR A 102 -4.78 20.46 -7.77
N GLU A 103 -4.10 21.32 -8.52
CA GLU A 103 -2.94 20.96 -9.35
C GLU A 103 -1.76 20.39 -8.55
N LYS A 104 -1.59 20.82 -7.30
CA LYS A 104 -0.54 20.25 -6.43
C LYS A 104 -0.74 18.75 -6.23
N ILE A 105 -2.01 18.30 -6.15
CA ILE A 105 -2.36 16.90 -6.02
C ILE A 105 -2.30 16.20 -7.37
N ALA A 106 -2.80 16.84 -8.44
CA ALA A 106 -2.74 16.29 -9.79
C ALA A 106 -1.29 15.99 -10.23
N LYS A 107 -0.34 16.86 -9.90
CA LYS A 107 1.10 16.66 -10.17
C LYS A 107 1.69 15.43 -9.48
N LEU A 108 1.06 14.88 -8.44
CA LEU A 108 1.50 13.63 -7.81
C LEU A 108 1.18 12.39 -8.66
N MET A 109 0.41 12.54 -9.73
CA MET A 109 0.14 11.46 -10.71
C MET A 109 1.06 11.53 -11.93
N GLU A 110 1.82 12.62 -12.08
CA GLU A 110 2.72 12.77 -13.21
C GLU A 110 3.94 11.84 -13.08
N LEU A 111 4.45 11.41 -14.22
CA LEU A 111 5.65 10.58 -14.27
C LEU A 111 6.87 11.36 -13.77
N ASP A 112 7.58 10.83 -12.80
CA ASP A 112 8.90 11.34 -12.41
C ASP A 112 9.94 10.83 -13.44
N PRO A 113 10.61 11.72 -14.20
CA PRO A 113 11.58 11.31 -15.20
C PRO A 113 12.76 10.52 -14.65
N LYS A 114 13.12 10.72 -13.37
CA LYS A 114 14.23 10.02 -12.71
C LYS A 114 13.86 8.62 -12.26
N LYS A 115 12.61 8.43 -11.85
CA LYS A 115 12.11 7.15 -11.31
C LYS A 115 11.34 6.33 -12.33
N HIS A 116 11.02 6.92 -13.50
CA HIS A 116 10.19 6.32 -14.55
C HIS A 116 8.83 5.81 -14.07
N ARG A 117 8.30 6.39 -13.00
CA ARG A 117 6.99 6.09 -12.41
C ARG A 117 6.43 7.31 -11.66
N PRO A 118 5.13 7.38 -11.41
CA PRO A 118 4.58 8.35 -10.48
C PRO A 118 5.18 8.20 -9.08
N PRO A 119 5.36 9.30 -8.33
CA PRO A 119 5.90 9.24 -6.97
C PRO A 119 4.96 8.47 -6.04
N LYS A 120 5.54 7.73 -5.08
CA LYS A 120 4.80 7.25 -3.92
C LYS A 120 4.34 8.44 -3.10
N VAL A 121 3.13 8.34 -2.57
CA VAL A 121 2.54 9.35 -1.70
C VAL A 121 2.10 8.67 -0.41
N THR A 122 2.52 9.21 0.71
CA THR A 122 2.04 8.77 2.01
C THR A 122 0.94 9.72 2.48
N PHE A 123 -0.25 9.20 2.64
CA PHE A 123 -1.36 9.89 3.29
C PHE A 123 -1.30 9.61 4.79
N ARG A 124 -1.27 10.67 5.61
CA ARG A 124 -1.28 10.59 7.07
C ARG A 124 -2.43 11.40 7.63
N TYR A 125 -3.26 10.77 8.45
CA TYR A 125 -4.36 11.42 9.17
C TYR A 125 -4.57 10.74 10.52
N GLY A 126 -4.17 11.39 11.60
CA GLY A 126 -4.13 10.79 12.93
C GLY A 126 -3.29 9.51 12.95
N SER A 127 -3.86 8.42 13.39
CA SER A 127 -3.20 7.10 13.42
C SER A 127 -3.16 6.40 12.05
N LEU A 128 -3.93 6.88 11.06
CA LEU A 128 -3.92 6.30 9.72
C LEU A 128 -2.67 6.76 8.96
N ILE A 129 -1.86 5.80 8.54
CA ILE A 129 -0.72 6.00 7.63
C ILE A 129 -0.89 5.05 6.47
N PHE A 130 -1.10 5.58 5.27
CA PHE A 130 -1.24 4.79 4.05
C PHE A 130 -0.23 5.25 3.01
N SER A 131 0.58 4.32 2.50
CA SER A 131 1.59 4.61 1.47
C SER A 131 1.27 3.88 0.18
N GLY A 132 1.17 4.61 -0.92
CA GLY A 132 0.83 4.05 -2.21
C GLY A 132 1.03 5.06 -3.34
N VAL A 133 0.50 4.74 -4.50
CA VAL A 133 0.41 5.65 -5.66
C VAL A 133 -1.04 6.07 -5.86
N ILE A 134 -1.24 7.28 -6.36
CA ILE A 134 -2.57 7.74 -6.77
C ILE A 134 -2.88 7.08 -8.11
N THR A 135 -3.98 6.33 -8.16
CA THR A 135 -4.44 5.63 -9.37
C THR A 135 -5.58 6.35 -10.07
N GLU A 136 -6.35 7.13 -9.31
CA GLU A 136 -7.49 7.87 -9.85
C GLU A 136 -7.67 9.19 -9.08
N LEU A 137 -7.97 10.24 -9.82
CA LEU A 137 -8.25 11.57 -9.29
C LEU A 137 -9.42 12.17 -10.05
N ASN A 138 -10.57 12.29 -9.39
CA ASN A 138 -11.73 12.97 -9.92
C ASN A 138 -11.86 14.35 -9.29
N GLN A 139 -11.93 15.40 -10.11
CA GLN A 139 -12.05 16.78 -9.67
C GLN A 139 -13.41 17.34 -10.08
N THR A 140 -14.21 17.78 -9.12
CA THR A 140 -15.50 18.39 -9.34
C THR A 140 -15.49 19.81 -8.83
N PHE A 141 -15.65 20.79 -9.72
CA PHE A 141 -15.73 22.21 -9.37
C PHE A 141 -17.18 22.59 -9.17
N THR A 142 -17.53 23.10 -7.99
CA THR A 142 -18.92 23.28 -7.55
C THR A 142 -19.33 24.73 -7.36
N MET A 143 -18.39 25.69 -7.29
CA MET A 143 -18.66 27.10 -7.12
C MET A 143 -17.74 27.94 -8.01
N PHE A 144 -18.33 28.96 -8.65
CA PHE A 144 -17.62 29.84 -9.58
C PHE A 144 -17.92 31.30 -9.24
N LEU A 145 -16.95 32.18 -9.45
CA LEU A 145 -17.15 33.62 -9.42
C LEU A 145 -17.86 34.05 -10.70
N ALA A 146 -18.35 35.32 -10.72
CA ALA A 146 -19.03 35.93 -11.87
C ALA A 146 -18.16 35.94 -13.15
N ASN A 147 -16.84 35.91 -13.02
CA ASN A 147 -15.89 35.83 -14.12
C ASN A 147 -15.61 34.39 -14.61
N GLY A 148 -16.31 33.39 -14.06
CA GLY A 148 -16.12 31.96 -14.41
C GLY A 148 -14.96 31.27 -13.71
N MET A 149 -14.26 31.93 -12.79
CA MET A 149 -13.16 31.34 -12.02
C MET A 149 -13.70 30.38 -10.95
N PRO A 150 -13.25 29.11 -10.90
CA PRO A 150 -13.68 28.17 -9.88
C PRO A 150 -13.02 28.51 -8.54
N VAL A 151 -13.81 28.51 -7.46
CA VAL A 151 -13.37 28.83 -6.10
C VAL A 151 -13.61 27.69 -5.11
N ARG A 152 -14.38 26.67 -5.51
CA ARG A 152 -14.60 25.48 -4.68
C ARG A 152 -14.45 24.21 -5.51
N ALA A 153 -13.71 23.26 -4.98
CA ALA A 153 -13.50 21.96 -5.62
C ALA A 153 -13.63 20.80 -4.62
N LYS A 154 -14.22 19.69 -5.09
CA LYS A 154 -14.23 18.39 -4.43
C LYS A 154 -13.31 17.47 -5.22
N LEU A 155 -12.35 16.83 -4.55
CA LEU A 155 -11.43 15.88 -5.13
C LEU A 155 -11.69 14.50 -4.54
N GLU A 156 -11.99 13.53 -5.38
CA GLU A 156 -12.04 12.12 -5.00
C GLU A 156 -10.74 11.47 -5.44
N VAL A 157 -9.96 11.04 -4.46
CA VAL A 157 -8.61 10.50 -4.65
C VAL A 157 -8.59 9.04 -4.27
N THR A 158 -8.15 8.19 -5.20
CA THR A 158 -7.97 6.76 -4.98
C THR A 158 -6.49 6.44 -4.96
N PHE A 159 -6.02 5.90 -3.85
CA PHE A 159 -4.67 5.38 -3.68
C PHE A 159 -4.67 3.86 -3.77
N ARG A 160 -3.61 3.31 -4.33
CA ARG A 160 -3.35 1.88 -4.34
C ARG A 160 -2.02 1.62 -3.66
N SER A 161 -2.00 0.71 -2.69
CA SER A 161 -0.76 0.34 -2.01
C SER A 161 0.19 -0.30 -3.01
N MET A 162 1.46 0.08 -2.93
CA MET A 162 2.52 -0.66 -3.61
C MET A 162 3.00 -1.72 -2.64
N GLY A 163 2.99 -2.98 -3.07
CA GLY A 163 3.58 -4.08 -2.30
C GLY A 163 5.00 -3.71 -1.88
N LYS A 164 5.44 -4.18 -0.73
CA LYS A 164 6.84 -4.05 -0.33
C LYS A 164 7.66 -4.77 -1.40
N GLU A 165 8.52 -4.03 -2.10
CA GLU A 165 9.54 -4.60 -2.99
C GLU A 165 10.40 -5.54 -2.15
N ASN A 166 10.29 -6.82 -2.19
CA ASN A 166 11.02 -7.84 -1.40
C ASN A 166 10.26 -8.55 -0.29
N THR A 167 8.95 -8.53 -0.23
CA THR A 167 8.31 -9.66 0.41
C THR A 167 8.16 -10.79 -0.63
N HIS A 168 9.27 -11.41 -1.03
CA HIS A 168 9.22 -12.84 -1.22
C HIS A 168 8.79 -13.37 0.15
N VAL A 169 7.49 -13.57 0.32
CA VAL A 169 7.03 -14.57 1.27
C VAL A 169 7.59 -15.84 0.66
N PRO A 170 8.58 -16.49 1.26
CA PRO A 170 8.92 -17.84 0.85
C PRO A 170 7.58 -18.55 0.86
N LEU A 171 7.24 -19.23 -0.23
CA LEU A 171 6.14 -20.18 -0.23
C LEU A 171 6.63 -21.39 0.61
N GLU A 172 6.97 -21.11 1.85
CA GLU A 172 7.09 -22.08 2.90
C GLU A 172 5.67 -22.50 3.23
N SER A 173 5.16 -23.39 2.38
CA SER A 173 4.10 -24.30 2.79
C SER A 173 4.80 -25.40 3.58
N PRO A 174 4.82 -25.37 4.92
CA PRO A 174 5.41 -26.45 5.72
C PRO A 174 4.75 -27.81 5.45
N ASP A 175 3.58 -27.79 4.83
CA ASP A 175 2.73 -28.96 4.59
C ASP A 175 2.87 -29.63 3.21
N ARG A 176 3.85 -29.27 2.40
CA ARG A 176 4.05 -29.93 1.11
C ARG A 176 5.28 -30.81 1.12
N THR A 177 5.06 -32.12 0.98
CA THR A 177 6.11 -33.05 0.59
C THR A 177 6.74 -32.58 -0.72
N LYS A 178 8.00 -32.17 -0.68
CA LYS A 178 8.77 -31.72 -1.84
C LYS A 178 9.51 -32.92 -2.44
N CYS A 179 9.83 -32.84 -3.73
CA CYS A 179 10.73 -33.80 -4.38
C CYS A 179 12.01 -33.08 -4.79
N ARG A 180 13.15 -33.60 -4.43
CA ARG A 180 14.48 -33.12 -4.80
C ARG A 180 15.31 -34.19 -5.43
N THR A 181 16.06 -33.87 -6.46
CA THR A 181 17.05 -34.77 -7.06
C THR A 181 18.38 -34.57 -6.37
N LEU A 182 18.99 -35.64 -5.90
CA LEU A 182 20.30 -35.59 -5.28
C LEU A 182 21.39 -35.35 -6.33
N TYR A 183 22.25 -34.38 -6.08
CA TYR A 183 23.38 -34.06 -6.97
C TYR A 183 24.63 -34.86 -6.57
N GLU A 184 25.60 -34.91 -7.47
CA GLU A 184 26.89 -35.56 -7.21
C GLU A 184 27.61 -34.87 -6.05
N GLY A 185 28.06 -35.64 -5.07
CA GLY A 185 28.72 -35.13 -3.85
C GLY A 185 27.76 -34.63 -2.75
N GLN A 186 26.45 -34.62 -2.99
CA GLN A 186 25.46 -34.20 -1.99
C GLN A 186 25.09 -35.42 -1.09
N SER A 187 24.97 -35.16 0.22
CA SER A 187 24.57 -36.17 1.22
C SER A 187 23.15 -35.87 1.74
N LEU A 188 22.50 -36.89 2.38
CA LEU A 188 21.18 -36.71 2.99
C LEU A 188 21.18 -35.64 4.09
N TRP A 189 22.22 -35.53 4.90
CA TRP A 189 22.34 -34.51 5.93
C TRP A 189 22.63 -33.13 5.36
N GLY A 190 23.36 -33.01 4.24
CA GLY A 190 23.52 -31.75 3.50
C GLY A 190 22.18 -31.29 2.95
N LEU A 191 21.42 -32.20 2.33
CA LEU A 191 20.08 -31.89 1.83
C LEU A 191 19.11 -31.50 2.95
N ALA A 192 19.19 -32.18 4.11
CA ALA A 192 18.36 -31.84 5.27
C ALA A 192 18.70 -30.45 5.84
N TYR A 193 19.98 -30.10 5.86
CA TYR A 193 20.41 -28.77 6.28
C TYR A 193 19.91 -27.67 5.31
N GLU A 194 20.03 -27.91 4.00
CA GLU A 194 19.54 -26.95 2.97
C GLU A 194 18.03 -26.75 3.05
N GLU A 195 17.24 -27.79 3.34
CA GLU A 195 15.79 -27.73 3.26
C GLU A 195 15.11 -27.39 4.60
N TYR A 196 15.68 -27.86 5.72
CA TYR A 196 15.10 -27.69 7.07
C TYR A 196 15.96 -26.85 8.02
N GLY A 197 17.16 -26.46 7.60
CA GLY A 197 18.12 -25.76 8.47
C GLY A 197 18.74 -26.65 9.57
N ASP A 198 18.39 -27.95 9.61
CA ASP A 198 18.81 -28.92 10.62
C ASP A 198 19.29 -30.20 9.95
N PRO A 199 20.59 -30.56 10.02
CA PRO A 199 21.13 -31.74 9.41
C PRO A 199 20.58 -33.06 10.07
N GLU A 200 20.13 -33.04 11.33
CA GLU A 200 19.57 -34.22 12.02
C GLU A 200 18.26 -34.70 11.37
N LYS A 201 17.58 -33.86 10.61
CA LYS A 201 16.37 -34.19 9.88
C LYS A 201 16.57 -35.17 8.70
N TRP A 202 17.81 -35.49 8.37
CA TRP A 202 18.10 -36.54 7.37
C TRP A 202 17.40 -37.88 7.65
N LYS A 203 17.13 -38.18 8.93
CA LYS A 203 16.44 -39.40 9.36
C LYS A 203 15.00 -39.47 8.85
N GLU A 204 14.32 -38.31 8.82
CA GLU A 204 12.95 -38.22 8.30
C GLU A 204 12.93 -38.39 6.78
N ILE A 205 13.91 -37.81 6.08
CA ILE A 205 14.08 -38.02 4.65
C ILE A 205 14.35 -39.49 4.35
N ALA A 206 15.24 -40.12 5.11
CA ALA A 206 15.57 -41.53 4.92
C ALA A 206 14.34 -42.43 5.17
N ARG A 207 13.53 -42.14 6.19
CA ARG A 207 12.30 -42.87 6.52
C ARG A 207 11.27 -42.77 5.41
N GLU A 208 11.00 -41.54 4.92
CA GLU A 208 10.03 -41.28 3.85
C GLU A 208 10.41 -41.97 2.54
N ASN A 209 11.71 -42.10 2.25
CA ASN A 209 12.22 -42.72 1.03
C ASN A 209 12.65 -44.18 1.18
N HIS A 210 12.36 -44.82 2.33
CA HIS A 210 12.72 -46.22 2.64
C HIS A 210 14.24 -46.50 2.49
N ILE A 211 15.08 -45.51 2.81
CA ILE A 211 16.54 -45.61 2.71
C ILE A 211 17.06 -46.26 4.02
N THR A 212 17.58 -47.44 3.94
CA THR A 212 18.17 -48.17 5.10
C THR A 212 19.62 -47.77 5.35
N ASN A 213 20.36 -47.43 4.30
CA ASN A 213 21.74 -46.99 4.40
C ASN A 213 21.93 -45.59 3.74
N PRO A 214 22.06 -44.54 4.53
CA PRO A 214 22.18 -43.17 4.01
C PRO A 214 23.47 -42.90 3.23
N LEU A 215 24.48 -43.75 3.35
CA LEU A 215 25.71 -43.66 2.59
C LEU A 215 25.64 -44.25 1.18
N GLN A 216 24.57 -44.94 0.86
CA GLN A 216 24.37 -45.59 -0.46
C GLN A 216 23.43 -44.86 -1.38
N VAL A 217 23.06 -43.65 -1.06
CA VAL A 217 22.27 -42.79 -1.95
C VAL A 217 23.07 -42.42 -3.22
N LYS A 218 22.43 -42.48 -4.38
CA LYS A 218 23.09 -42.23 -5.65
C LYS A 218 22.75 -40.88 -6.21
N PRO A 219 23.71 -40.19 -6.87
CA PRO A 219 23.40 -39.00 -7.64
C PRO A 219 22.30 -39.31 -8.69
N GLY A 220 21.42 -38.33 -8.89
CA GLY A 220 20.26 -38.47 -9.79
C GLY A 220 19.02 -39.11 -9.12
N GLN A 221 19.13 -39.61 -7.91
CA GLN A 221 18.00 -40.18 -7.18
C GLN A 221 17.03 -39.06 -6.75
N VAL A 222 15.75 -39.23 -7.07
CA VAL A 222 14.69 -38.30 -6.63
C VAL A 222 14.23 -38.73 -5.24
N LEU A 223 14.34 -37.79 -4.29
CA LEU A 223 13.96 -37.99 -2.89
C LEU A 223 12.72 -37.17 -2.56
N ARG A 224 11.81 -37.78 -1.81
CA ARG A 224 10.69 -37.09 -1.18
C ARG A 224 11.13 -36.48 0.13
N LEU A 225 10.87 -35.22 0.32
CA LEU A 225 11.17 -34.47 1.52
C LEU A 225 9.86 -34.23 2.27
N PRO A 226 9.62 -34.91 3.39
CA PRO A 226 8.38 -34.75 4.14
C PRO A 226 8.27 -33.35 4.70
N ALA A 227 7.04 -32.88 4.92
CA ALA A 227 6.77 -31.68 5.72
C ALA A 227 7.11 -31.99 7.19
N LEU A 228 7.90 -31.10 7.85
CA LEU A 228 8.35 -31.27 9.23
C LEU A 228 8.06 -30.03 10.07
#